data_90e46c29acbd7aea8fb4bcacf66934c8
#
_entry.id   90e46c29acbd7aea8fb4bcacf66934c8
#
_cell.length_a   1.000
_cell.length_b   1.000
_cell.length_c   1.000
_cell.angle_alpha   90.00
_cell.angle_beta   90.00
_cell.angle_gamma   90.00
#
_symmetry.space_group_name_H-M   'P 1'
#
loop_
_entity.id
_entity.type
_entity.pdbx_description
1 polymer ?
#
loop_
_entity_poly.entity_id
_entity_poly.type
_entity_poly.pdbx_seq_one_letter_code
_entity_poly.pdbx_strand_id
1 'polypeptide(L)'
;MSTKDFISVTPNAIPREVCAQIVERMRRSNQLQDGRIGGGLFPDLKKSRDLSIAGVSEWHDVEVALNTAVLDATKRYIREYPQALIAPLMLQHQPPGGQMRRLVAEDFATMDEDQLQQLTLTCLRPGHTNLQWYTAGEGGYPYWHCELYPRDTTCETLHRHLLWTIYLNDAFEEGETEFMFQGRKIKPETGALLIAPTAFTHTHRGNRPQGGDKFIATSWILFQRAETLFGAQ
;
A
#
# COMPACT_ATOMS: atom_id res chain seq x y z
N MET A 1 23.71 14.82 -5.57
CA MET A 1 22.67 14.52 -4.56
C MET A 1 21.82 13.39 -5.13
N SER A 2 21.73 12.26 -4.46
CA SER A 2 20.76 11.21 -4.87
C SER A 2 19.36 11.79 -4.71
N THR A 3 18.60 11.87 -5.80
CA THR A 3 17.19 12.29 -5.75
C THR A 3 16.41 11.18 -5.07
N LYS A 4 15.78 11.49 -3.92
CA LYS A 4 14.87 10.55 -3.26
C LYS A 4 13.68 10.27 -4.18
N ASP A 5 13.40 9.00 -4.45
CA ASP A 5 12.30 8.59 -5.31
C ASP A 5 11.02 8.24 -4.54
N PHE A 6 11.07 8.26 -3.21
CA PHE A 6 9.95 7.99 -2.30
C PHE A 6 9.32 6.60 -2.46
N ILE A 7 10.05 5.66 -3.07
CA ILE A 7 9.63 4.27 -3.24
C ILE A 7 10.45 3.42 -2.27
N SER A 8 9.79 2.82 -1.29
CA SER A 8 10.40 1.93 -0.30
C SER A 8 10.03 0.48 -0.59
N VAL A 9 11.01 -0.42 -0.51
CA VAL A 9 10.79 -1.87 -0.59
C VAL A 9 11.38 -2.51 0.66
N THR A 10 10.53 -3.16 1.45
CA THR A 10 10.93 -3.92 2.63
C THR A 10 10.96 -5.40 2.26
N PRO A 11 12.14 -6.04 2.19
CA PRO A 11 12.22 -7.47 1.94
C PRO A 11 11.68 -8.27 3.13
N ASN A 12 11.12 -9.45 2.88
CA ASN A 12 10.65 -10.38 3.90
C ASN A 12 9.70 -9.73 4.95
N ALA A 13 8.85 -8.80 4.53
CA ALA A 13 7.85 -8.19 5.40
C ALA A 13 6.79 -9.20 5.86
N ILE A 14 6.53 -10.23 5.05
CA ILE A 14 5.70 -11.39 5.37
C ILE A 14 6.54 -12.67 5.13
N PRO A 15 6.49 -13.68 6.03
CA PRO A 15 7.15 -14.96 5.82
C PRO A 15 6.68 -15.68 4.54
N ARG A 16 7.60 -16.34 3.84
CA ARG A 16 7.29 -17.09 2.60
C ARG A 16 6.21 -18.14 2.80
N GLU A 17 6.18 -18.78 3.95
CA GLU A 17 5.19 -19.81 4.32
C GLU A 17 3.79 -19.19 4.41
N VAL A 18 3.66 -18.00 4.99
CA VAL A 18 2.39 -17.27 5.07
C VAL A 18 1.93 -16.85 3.67
N CYS A 19 2.84 -16.35 2.84
CA CYS A 19 2.54 -16.04 1.44
C CYS A 19 2.01 -17.26 0.68
N ALA A 20 2.66 -18.41 0.82
CA ALA A 20 2.24 -19.67 0.19
C ALA A 20 0.84 -20.11 0.65
N GLN A 21 0.53 -19.98 1.94
CA GLN A 21 -0.79 -20.28 2.50
C GLN A 21 -1.88 -19.35 1.91
N ILE A 22 -1.59 -18.05 1.79
CA ILE A 22 -2.52 -17.08 1.18
C ILE A 22 -2.78 -17.45 -0.29
N VAL A 23 -1.73 -17.74 -1.07
CA VAL A 23 -1.86 -18.14 -2.48
C VAL A 23 -2.72 -19.42 -2.62
N GLU A 24 -2.48 -20.42 -1.79
CA GLU A 24 -3.24 -21.68 -1.84
C GLU A 24 -4.72 -21.45 -1.48
N ARG A 25 -5.00 -20.63 -0.47
CA ARG A 25 -6.39 -20.23 -0.13
C ARG A 25 -7.05 -19.48 -1.27
N MET A 26 -6.33 -18.56 -1.93
CA MET A 26 -6.85 -17.84 -3.12
C MET A 26 -7.23 -18.82 -4.23
N ARG A 27 -6.37 -19.81 -4.55
CA ARG A 27 -6.64 -20.80 -5.60
C ARG A 27 -7.89 -21.63 -5.35
N ARG A 28 -8.21 -21.90 -4.08
CA ARG A 28 -9.38 -22.67 -3.67
C ARG A 28 -10.64 -21.82 -3.49
N SER A 29 -10.50 -20.50 -3.46
CA SER A 29 -11.63 -19.61 -3.22
C SER A 29 -12.55 -19.52 -4.43
N ASN A 30 -13.85 -19.64 -4.18
CA ASN A 30 -14.92 -19.38 -5.17
C ASN A 30 -15.40 -17.91 -5.17
N GLN A 31 -14.79 -17.06 -4.35
CA GLN A 31 -15.18 -15.65 -4.18
C GLN A 31 -14.40 -14.70 -5.11
N LEU A 32 -13.41 -15.21 -5.87
CA LEU A 32 -12.66 -14.44 -6.85
C LEU A 32 -13.55 -13.90 -7.96
N GLN A 33 -13.43 -12.60 -8.22
CA GLN A 33 -14.17 -11.88 -9.27
C GLN A 33 -13.20 -11.28 -10.29
N ASP A 34 -13.70 -10.96 -11.48
CA ASP A 34 -12.90 -10.24 -12.46
C ASP A 34 -12.51 -8.85 -11.94
N GLY A 35 -11.25 -8.50 -12.10
CA GLY A 35 -10.69 -7.25 -11.60
C GLY A 35 -11.32 -6.03 -12.25
N ARG A 36 -11.66 -5.01 -11.44
CA ARG A 36 -12.35 -3.79 -11.86
C ARG A 36 -11.45 -2.57 -11.76
N ILE A 37 -11.70 -1.56 -12.60
CA ILE A 37 -11.12 -0.23 -12.53
C ILE A 37 -12.27 0.77 -12.41
N GLY A 38 -12.29 1.61 -11.36
CA GLY A 38 -13.33 2.60 -11.16
C GLY A 38 -14.75 2.04 -11.13
N GLY A 39 -14.91 0.75 -10.79
CA GLY A 39 -16.20 0.05 -10.80
C GLY A 39 -16.57 -0.63 -12.14
N GLY A 40 -15.83 -0.36 -13.24
CA GLY A 40 -16.02 -0.99 -14.56
C GLY A 40 -15.09 -2.17 -14.82
N LEU A 41 -15.45 -3.00 -15.81
CA LEU A 41 -14.60 -4.07 -16.36
C LEU A 41 -13.93 -3.57 -17.64
N PHE A 42 -12.61 -3.51 -17.65
CA PHE A 42 -11.78 -3.06 -18.77
C PHE A 42 -10.60 -4.04 -18.96
N PRO A 43 -10.83 -5.24 -19.57
CA PRO A 43 -9.84 -6.31 -19.65
C PRO A 43 -8.58 -5.94 -20.45
N ASP A 44 -8.67 -4.96 -21.33
CA ASP A 44 -7.56 -4.36 -22.08
C ASP A 44 -6.63 -3.51 -21.18
N LEU A 45 -7.19 -2.90 -20.14
CA LEU A 45 -6.45 -2.07 -19.19
C LEU A 45 -5.96 -2.86 -17.97
N LYS A 46 -6.82 -3.75 -17.43
CA LYS A 46 -6.51 -4.63 -16.28
C LYS A 46 -7.19 -5.97 -16.46
N LYS A 47 -6.42 -7.05 -16.40
CA LYS A 47 -6.92 -8.43 -16.41
C LYS A 47 -6.40 -9.18 -15.19
N SER A 48 -7.27 -9.43 -14.22
CA SER A 48 -6.96 -10.12 -12.96
C SER A 48 -8.20 -10.81 -12.40
N ARG A 49 -7.98 -11.69 -11.43
CA ARG A 49 -9.02 -12.22 -10.55
C ARG A 49 -8.77 -11.62 -9.17
N ASP A 50 -9.72 -10.86 -8.66
CA ASP A 50 -9.58 -10.07 -7.43
C ASP A 50 -10.50 -10.60 -6.34
N LEU A 51 -10.03 -10.51 -5.09
CA LEU A 51 -10.78 -10.84 -3.88
C LEU A 51 -10.58 -9.74 -2.84
N SER A 52 -11.64 -9.01 -2.50
CA SER A 52 -11.61 -8.07 -1.36
C SER A 52 -11.81 -8.86 -0.07
N ILE A 53 -10.86 -8.76 0.87
CA ILE A 53 -10.87 -9.50 2.13
C ILE A 53 -11.27 -8.63 3.33
N ALA A 54 -11.42 -7.33 3.14
CA ALA A 54 -11.72 -6.40 4.22
C ALA A 54 -13.08 -6.74 4.87
N GLY A 55 -13.04 -7.03 6.18
CA GLY A 55 -14.22 -7.39 6.96
C GLY A 55 -14.80 -8.78 6.66
N VAL A 56 -14.13 -9.60 5.88
CA VAL A 56 -14.53 -10.99 5.60
C VAL A 56 -13.96 -11.90 6.67
N SER A 57 -14.81 -12.49 7.51
CA SER A 57 -14.41 -13.30 8.68
C SER A 57 -13.49 -14.46 8.32
N GLU A 58 -13.72 -15.11 7.18
CA GLU A 58 -12.87 -16.19 6.66
C GLU A 58 -11.42 -15.74 6.41
N TRP A 59 -11.17 -14.46 6.11
CA TRP A 59 -9.86 -13.89 5.78
C TRP A 59 -9.30 -13.00 6.88
N HIS A 60 -9.92 -12.96 8.05
CA HIS A 60 -9.54 -12.06 9.14
C HIS A 60 -8.08 -12.24 9.60
N ASP A 61 -7.62 -13.48 9.71
CA ASP A 61 -6.24 -13.84 10.06
C ASP A 61 -5.24 -13.27 9.04
N VAL A 62 -5.55 -13.36 7.76
CA VAL A 62 -4.73 -12.80 6.67
C VAL A 62 -4.75 -11.27 6.73
N GLU A 63 -5.92 -10.66 6.91
CA GLU A 63 -6.06 -9.22 7.02
C GLU A 63 -5.24 -8.65 8.17
N VAL A 64 -5.27 -9.29 9.34
CA VAL A 64 -4.46 -8.91 10.51
C VAL A 64 -2.97 -9.02 10.21
N ALA A 65 -2.52 -10.14 9.64
CA ALA A 65 -1.11 -10.36 9.33
C ALA A 65 -0.57 -9.32 8.34
N LEU A 66 -1.33 -9.04 7.26
CA LEU A 66 -0.97 -8.04 6.25
C LEU A 66 -0.94 -6.63 6.85
N ASN A 67 -1.98 -6.23 7.59
CA ASN A 67 -2.05 -4.90 8.22
C ASN A 67 -0.94 -4.68 9.24
N THR A 68 -0.54 -5.69 10.00
CA THR A 68 0.59 -5.61 10.94
C THR A 68 1.90 -5.32 10.19
N ALA A 69 2.18 -6.08 9.13
CA ALA A 69 3.39 -5.88 8.32
C ALA A 69 3.39 -4.50 7.63
N VAL A 70 2.22 -4.06 7.15
CA VAL A 70 2.07 -2.73 6.52
C VAL A 70 2.28 -1.63 7.55
N LEU A 71 1.75 -1.74 8.77
CA LEU A 71 1.96 -0.77 9.83
C LEU A 71 3.45 -0.63 10.16
N ASP A 72 4.17 -1.74 10.33
CA ASP A 72 5.60 -1.72 10.61
C ASP A 72 6.43 -1.11 9.47
N ALA A 73 6.09 -1.42 8.23
CA ALA A 73 6.73 -0.80 7.07
C ALA A 73 6.38 0.70 6.94
N THR A 74 5.14 1.10 7.29
CA THR A 74 4.71 2.50 7.29
C THR A 74 5.47 3.31 8.33
N LYS A 75 5.69 2.78 9.54
CA LYS A 75 6.51 3.45 10.57
C LYS A 75 7.93 3.73 10.05
N ARG A 76 8.57 2.73 9.40
CA ARG A 76 9.89 2.91 8.76
C ARG A 76 9.85 3.94 7.64
N TYR A 77 8.83 3.90 6.79
CA TYR A 77 8.63 4.86 5.71
C TYR A 77 8.51 6.30 6.24
N ILE A 78 7.70 6.52 7.27
CA ILE A 78 7.50 7.84 7.88
C ILE A 78 8.78 8.33 8.54
N ARG A 79 9.56 7.45 9.19
CA ARG A 79 10.87 7.81 9.78
C ARG A 79 11.87 8.26 8.71
N GLU A 80 11.85 7.63 7.55
CA GLU A 80 12.70 8.00 6.41
C GLU A 80 12.21 9.26 5.67
N TYR A 81 10.87 9.41 5.57
CA TYR A 81 10.19 10.48 4.84
C TYR A 81 9.20 11.23 5.75
N PRO A 82 9.64 11.91 6.81
CA PRO A 82 8.74 12.53 7.79
C PRO A 82 7.83 13.60 7.19
N GLN A 83 8.23 14.21 6.06
CA GLN A 83 7.42 15.18 5.33
C GLN A 83 6.11 14.57 4.80
N ALA A 84 6.00 13.26 4.72
CA ALA A 84 4.74 12.58 4.41
C ALA A 84 3.62 12.93 5.41
N LEU A 85 3.95 13.23 6.67
CA LEU A 85 2.99 13.66 7.69
C LEU A 85 3.10 15.15 8.05
N ILE A 86 4.32 15.68 8.13
CA ILE A 86 4.55 17.07 8.56
C ILE A 86 3.92 18.05 7.58
N ALA A 87 4.18 17.89 6.27
CA ALA A 87 3.76 18.86 5.28
C ALA A 87 2.22 19.00 5.16
N PRO A 88 1.44 17.90 5.10
CA PRO A 88 -0.02 18.02 4.99
C PRO A 88 -0.72 18.35 6.31
N LEU A 89 -0.20 17.91 7.46
CA LEU A 89 -0.94 17.94 8.73
C LEU A 89 -0.47 19.02 9.70
N MET A 90 0.68 19.65 9.45
CA MET A 90 1.26 20.68 10.33
C MET A 90 1.28 20.25 11.82
N LEU A 91 1.66 19.00 12.06
CA LEU A 91 1.58 18.33 13.37
C LEU A 91 2.26 19.13 14.47
N GLN A 92 1.64 19.15 15.64
CA GLN A 92 2.16 19.80 16.84
C GLN A 92 2.36 18.77 17.95
N HIS A 93 3.29 19.07 18.82
CA HIS A 93 3.66 18.23 19.95
C HIS A 93 4.10 19.11 21.11
N GLN A 94 3.75 18.69 22.32
CA GLN A 94 4.23 19.31 23.55
C GLN A 94 5.19 18.33 24.25
N PRO A 95 6.50 18.60 24.21
CA PRO A 95 7.47 17.78 24.94
C PRO A 95 7.24 17.91 26.46
N PRO A 96 7.62 16.91 27.26
CA PRO A 96 7.51 16.97 28.71
C PRO A 96 8.18 18.23 29.28
N GLY A 97 7.41 19.07 30.00
CA GLY A 97 7.89 20.34 30.57
C GLY A 97 8.16 21.47 29.57
N GLY A 98 7.93 21.25 28.27
CA GLY A 98 8.13 22.22 27.21
C GLY A 98 6.85 22.90 26.73
N GLN A 99 7.01 23.86 25.81
CA GLN A 99 5.91 24.52 25.12
C GLN A 99 5.46 23.72 23.90
N MET A 100 4.18 23.92 23.52
CA MET A 100 3.66 23.38 22.27
C MET A 100 4.47 23.90 21.08
N ARG A 101 4.94 23.00 20.21
CA ARG A 101 5.68 23.35 19.00
C ARG A 101 5.33 22.42 17.83
N ARG A 102 5.60 22.84 16.61
CA ARG A 102 5.46 21.99 15.43
C ARG A 102 6.51 20.89 15.44
N LEU A 103 6.12 19.70 14.98
CA LEU A 103 7.05 18.62 14.70
C LEU A 103 7.97 18.98 13.54
N VAL A 104 9.23 18.60 13.66
CA VAL A 104 10.26 18.72 12.61
C VAL A 104 10.81 17.33 12.30
N ALA A 105 11.55 17.19 11.20
CA ALA A 105 12.06 15.90 10.75
C ALA A 105 12.93 15.17 11.80
N GLU A 106 13.69 15.93 12.56
CA GLU A 106 14.57 15.43 13.61
C GLU A 106 13.81 14.72 14.75
N ASP A 107 12.58 15.14 15.02
CA ASP A 107 11.73 14.49 16.03
C ASP A 107 11.45 13.03 15.68
N PHE A 108 11.19 12.74 14.40
CA PHE A 108 10.91 11.39 13.93
C PHE A 108 12.10 10.44 14.08
N ALA A 109 13.32 10.96 14.02
CA ALA A 109 14.53 10.16 14.23
C ALA A 109 14.69 9.72 15.69
N THR A 110 14.14 10.48 16.65
CA THR A 110 14.27 10.26 18.09
C THR A 110 13.05 9.62 18.75
N MET A 111 11.88 9.58 18.06
CA MET A 111 10.69 8.88 18.54
C MET A 111 10.99 7.40 18.78
N ASP A 112 10.56 6.86 19.92
CA ASP A 112 10.50 5.42 20.13
C ASP A 112 9.41 4.75 19.28
N GLU A 113 9.37 3.44 19.28
CA GLU A 113 8.43 2.67 18.42
C GLU A 113 6.97 2.91 18.81
N ASP A 114 6.66 3.08 20.11
CA ASP A 114 5.30 3.29 20.60
C ASP A 114 4.80 4.69 20.21
N GLN A 115 5.63 5.70 20.37
CA GLN A 115 5.34 7.09 19.96
C GLN A 115 5.08 7.17 18.46
N LEU A 116 5.95 6.54 17.65
CA LEU A 116 5.80 6.52 16.20
C LEU A 116 4.55 5.74 15.76
N GLN A 117 4.25 4.63 16.42
CA GLN A 117 3.04 3.85 16.18
C GLN A 117 1.79 4.66 16.51
N GLN A 118 1.76 5.30 17.69
CA GLN A 118 0.62 6.13 18.10
C GLN A 118 0.41 7.28 17.13
N LEU A 119 1.48 7.97 16.71
CA LEU A 119 1.41 9.04 15.71
C LEU A 119 0.87 8.52 14.37
N THR A 120 1.40 7.38 13.90
CA THR A 120 0.96 6.75 12.65
C THR A 120 -0.53 6.43 12.68
N LEU A 121 -1.01 5.77 13.74
CA LEU A 121 -2.43 5.39 13.89
C LEU A 121 -3.36 6.60 14.10
N THR A 122 -2.86 7.68 14.70
CA THR A 122 -3.59 8.94 14.84
C THR A 122 -3.79 9.63 13.49
N CYS A 123 -2.78 9.60 12.62
CA CYS A 123 -2.79 10.33 11.34
C CYS A 123 -3.32 9.50 10.17
N LEU A 124 -3.13 8.18 10.21
CA LEU A 124 -3.35 7.28 9.08
C LEU A 124 -4.26 6.11 9.46
N ARG A 125 -4.94 5.56 8.47
CA ARG A 125 -5.78 4.37 8.58
C ARG A 125 -5.57 3.43 7.39
N PRO A 126 -5.80 2.10 7.54
CA PRO A 126 -5.73 1.16 6.44
C PRO A 126 -6.91 1.36 5.46
N GLY A 127 -6.64 1.10 4.18
CA GLY A 127 -7.67 0.90 3.16
C GLY A 127 -8.15 -0.54 3.10
N HIS A 128 -9.11 -0.81 2.22
CA HIS A 128 -9.61 -2.17 1.99
C HIS A 128 -8.57 -3.02 1.26
N THR A 129 -8.16 -4.11 1.86
CA THR A 129 -7.18 -5.05 1.28
C THR A 129 -7.80 -5.89 0.18
N ASN A 130 -7.10 -5.94 -0.96
CA ASN A 130 -7.46 -6.78 -2.10
C ASN A 130 -6.31 -7.76 -2.37
N LEU A 131 -6.68 -9.03 -2.55
CA LEU A 131 -5.81 -10.06 -3.09
C LEU A 131 -6.06 -10.14 -4.60
N GLN A 132 -4.98 -10.19 -5.40
CA GLN A 132 -5.09 -10.17 -6.86
C GLN A 132 -4.26 -11.30 -7.46
N TRP A 133 -4.87 -12.01 -8.39
CA TRP A 133 -4.27 -13.09 -9.17
C TRP A 133 -4.19 -12.68 -10.64
N TYR A 134 -3.00 -12.69 -11.18
CA TYR A 134 -2.69 -12.43 -12.59
C TYR A 134 -2.19 -13.69 -13.25
N THR A 135 -2.94 -14.20 -14.24
CA THR A 135 -2.58 -15.41 -15.00
C THR A 135 -1.39 -15.13 -15.89
N ALA A 136 -0.48 -16.10 -15.98
CA ALA A 136 0.73 -16.04 -16.81
C ALA A 136 0.42 -15.68 -18.27
N GLY A 137 1.18 -14.77 -18.84
CA GLY A 137 1.08 -14.32 -20.23
C GLY A 137 -0.11 -13.44 -20.55
N GLU A 138 -1.18 -13.47 -19.74
CA GLU A 138 -2.44 -12.77 -20.02
C GLU A 138 -2.77 -11.69 -19.00
N GLY A 139 -2.64 -12.02 -17.71
CA GLY A 139 -3.00 -11.15 -16.60
C GLY A 139 -1.99 -10.01 -16.42
N GLY A 140 -2.50 -8.84 -16.02
CA GLY A 140 -1.67 -7.68 -15.75
C GLY A 140 -2.50 -6.43 -15.53
N TYR A 141 -1.82 -5.34 -15.16
CA TYR A 141 -2.39 -4.00 -15.14
C TYR A 141 -1.47 -3.06 -15.92
N PRO A 142 -1.38 -3.25 -17.26
CA PRO A 142 -0.42 -2.53 -18.10
C PRO A 142 -0.77 -1.06 -18.32
N TYR A 143 -1.99 -0.64 -17.98
CA TYR A 143 -2.39 0.76 -18.05
C TYR A 143 -1.62 1.59 -17.02
N TRP A 144 -1.01 2.70 -17.47
CA TRP A 144 -0.36 3.68 -16.60
C TRP A 144 -1.40 4.43 -15.78
N HIS A 145 -1.35 4.30 -14.47
CA HIS A 145 -2.33 4.89 -13.56
C HIS A 145 -1.69 5.46 -12.30
N CYS A 146 -2.44 6.28 -11.62
CA CYS A 146 -2.19 6.67 -10.24
C CYS A 146 -3.42 6.35 -9.40
N GLU A 147 -3.27 6.41 -8.07
CA GLU A 147 -4.30 5.97 -7.14
C GLU A 147 -5.18 7.11 -6.63
N LEU A 148 -4.75 8.36 -6.84
CA LEU A 148 -5.40 9.56 -6.33
C LEU A 148 -6.26 10.20 -7.43
N TYR A 149 -7.58 9.96 -7.36
CA TYR A 149 -8.58 10.55 -8.26
C TYR A 149 -9.95 10.57 -7.58
N PRO A 150 -10.86 11.51 -7.92
CA PRO A 150 -12.23 11.50 -7.41
C PRO A 150 -13.02 10.38 -8.09
N ARG A 151 -13.50 9.41 -7.29
CA ARG A 151 -14.28 8.27 -7.81
C ARG A 151 -15.78 8.46 -7.66
N ASP A 152 -16.17 9.01 -6.51
CA ASP A 152 -17.56 9.15 -6.11
C ASP A 152 -17.73 10.32 -5.14
N THR A 153 -18.96 10.60 -4.73
CA THR A 153 -19.31 11.73 -3.87
C THR A 153 -18.76 11.63 -2.45
N THR A 154 -18.31 10.45 -2.01
CA THR A 154 -17.68 10.27 -0.69
C THR A 154 -16.26 10.79 -0.64
N CYS A 155 -15.63 10.98 -1.81
CA CYS A 155 -14.24 11.40 -1.96
C CYS A 155 -13.23 10.51 -1.21
N GLU A 156 -13.60 9.29 -0.84
CA GLU A 156 -12.75 8.36 -0.08
C GLU A 156 -11.41 8.11 -0.76
N THR A 157 -11.40 8.05 -2.10
CA THR A 157 -10.16 7.85 -2.88
C THR A 157 -9.18 9.02 -2.79
N LEU A 158 -9.65 10.23 -2.46
CA LEU A 158 -8.80 11.40 -2.27
C LEU A 158 -8.07 11.39 -0.92
N HIS A 159 -8.46 10.53 0.03
CA HIS A 159 -7.74 10.30 1.27
C HIS A 159 -6.55 9.35 1.13
N ARG A 160 -6.38 8.68 0.00
CA ARG A 160 -5.26 7.77 -0.26
C ARG A 160 -3.95 8.56 -0.25
N HIS A 161 -3.08 8.24 0.68
CA HIS A 161 -1.81 8.91 0.86
C HIS A 161 -0.65 8.10 0.28
N LEU A 162 -0.58 6.82 0.65
CA LEU A 162 0.39 5.88 0.14
C LEU A 162 -0.31 4.65 -0.43
N LEU A 163 0.23 4.06 -1.48
CA LEU A 163 -0.11 2.71 -1.93
C LEU A 163 0.85 1.71 -1.30
N TRP A 164 0.40 0.47 -1.16
CA TRP A 164 1.27 -0.63 -0.82
C TRP A 164 0.93 -1.89 -1.61
N THR A 165 1.95 -2.71 -1.87
CA THR A 165 1.82 -4.02 -2.50
C THR A 165 2.74 -5.01 -1.83
N ILE A 166 2.22 -6.17 -1.42
CA ILE A 166 3.00 -7.32 -0.99
C ILE A 166 2.98 -8.35 -2.10
N TYR A 167 4.15 -8.79 -2.54
CA TYR A 167 4.29 -9.85 -3.52
C TYR A 167 4.20 -11.21 -2.82
N LEU A 168 3.18 -12.00 -3.17
CA LEU A 168 2.90 -13.29 -2.51
C LEU A 168 3.67 -14.45 -3.14
N ASN A 169 4.23 -14.26 -4.34
CA ASN A 169 5.11 -15.21 -5.01
C ASN A 169 6.05 -14.50 -5.99
N ASP A 170 7.07 -15.22 -6.45
CA ASP A 170 8.11 -14.74 -7.37
C ASP A 170 8.55 -15.81 -8.40
N ALA A 171 7.84 -16.95 -8.48
CA ALA A 171 8.14 -18.04 -9.41
C ALA A 171 7.58 -17.77 -10.82
N PHE A 172 7.99 -16.62 -11.41
CA PHE A 172 7.67 -16.18 -12.77
C PHE A 172 8.73 -15.18 -13.25
N GLU A 173 8.74 -14.90 -14.53
CA GLU A 173 9.56 -13.84 -15.13
C GLU A 173 8.71 -12.59 -15.36
N GLU A 174 9.35 -11.44 -15.52
CA GLU A 174 8.69 -10.13 -15.67
C GLU A 174 7.76 -9.81 -14.49
N GLY A 175 6.58 -9.24 -14.74
CA GLY A 175 5.58 -8.98 -13.70
C GLY A 175 5.94 -7.85 -12.72
N GLU A 176 6.93 -7.01 -13.04
CA GLU A 176 7.38 -5.92 -12.19
C GLU A 176 6.29 -4.88 -11.97
N THR A 177 6.37 -4.15 -10.85
CA THR A 177 5.71 -2.85 -10.70
C THR A 177 6.65 -1.78 -11.24
N GLU A 178 6.22 -1.07 -12.28
CA GLU A 178 7.04 -0.07 -12.99
C GLU A 178 6.52 1.33 -12.74
N PHE A 179 7.40 2.25 -12.32
CA PHE A 179 7.12 3.65 -12.06
C PHE A 179 7.65 4.52 -13.20
N MET A 180 6.74 5.29 -13.84
CA MET A 180 7.03 6.03 -15.07
C MET A 180 8.11 7.10 -14.86
N PHE A 181 7.89 8.01 -13.92
CA PHE A 181 8.75 9.19 -13.75
C PHE A 181 10.06 8.89 -13.02
N GLN A 182 10.08 7.84 -12.20
CA GLN A 182 11.28 7.37 -11.51
C GLN A 182 12.14 6.47 -12.38
N GLY A 183 11.61 5.97 -13.51
CA GLY A 183 12.29 5.00 -14.38
C GLY A 183 12.65 3.71 -13.64
N ARG A 184 11.86 3.36 -12.59
CA ARG A 184 12.18 2.27 -11.67
C ARG A 184 11.23 1.09 -11.86
N LYS A 185 11.80 -0.10 -12.00
CA LYS A 185 11.07 -1.37 -12.00
C LYS A 185 11.35 -2.11 -10.71
N ILE A 186 10.29 -2.47 -10.00
CA ILE A 186 10.37 -3.27 -8.77
C ILE A 186 10.07 -4.72 -9.15
N LYS A 187 11.11 -5.55 -9.11
CA LYS A 187 10.98 -6.98 -9.32
C LYS A 187 10.23 -7.61 -8.13
N PRO A 188 9.21 -8.43 -8.39
CA PRO A 188 8.56 -9.19 -7.33
C PRO A 188 9.54 -10.12 -6.61
N GLU A 189 9.50 -10.08 -5.27
CA GLU A 189 10.19 -11.02 -4.39
C GLU A 189 9.18 -11.48 -3.33
N THR A 190 9.04 -12.78 -3.14
CA THR A 190 8.04 -13.34 -2.20
C THR A 190 8.22 -12.76 -0.81
N GLY A 191 7.15 -12.17 -0.27
CA GLY A 191 7.11 -11.53 1.04
C GLY A 191 7.62 -10.10 1.08
N ALA A 192 8.14 -9.55 -0.03
CA ALA A 192 8.55 -8.16 -0.09
C ALA A 192 7.33 -7.22 -0.14
N LEU A 193 7.41 -6.10 0.57
CA LEU A 193 6.40 -5.06 0.66
C LEU A 193 6.92 -3.77 0.04
N LEU A 194 6.22 -3.28 -0.97
CA LEU A 194 6.42 -2.01 -1.64
C LEU A 194 5.50 -0.96 -1.02
N ILE A 195 6.02 0.25 -0.72
CA ILE A 195 5.26 1.46 -0.38
C ILE A 195 5.69 2.59 -1.31
N ALA A 196 4.74 3.35 -1.84
CA ALA A 196 4.98 4.54 -2.65
C ALA A 196 3.83 5.56 -2.53
N PRO A 197 4.04 6.85 -2.86
CA PRO A 197 2.97 7.85 -2.94
C PRO A 197 1.91 7.50 -3.98
N THR A 198 0.67 7.97 -3.75
CA THR A 198 -0.49 7.68 -4.61
C THR A 198 -0.72 8.69 -5.74
N ALA A 199 -0.05 9.85 -5.70
CA ALA A 199 -0.25 10.95 -6.63
C ALA A 199 0.28 10.65 -8.04
N PHE A 200 -0.13 11.46 -9.03
CA PHE A 200 0.30 11.30 -10.44
C PHE A 200 1.82 11.29 -10.64
N THR A 201 2.58 11.88 -9.72
CA THR A 201 4.06 11.84 -9.72
C THR A 201 4.62 10.42 -9.61
N HIS A 202 3.81 9.49 -9.10
CA HIS A 202 4.12 8.06 -8.98
C HIS A 202 3.20 7.23 -9.86
N THR A 203 2.89 7.73 -11.06
CA THR A 203 2.20 6.95 -12.10
C THR A 203 2.97 5.66 -12.35
N HIS A 204 2.25 4.54 -12.25
CA HIS A 204 2.83 3.20 -12.31
C HIS A 204 1.94 2.23 -13.06
N ARG A 205 2.48 1.05 -13.34
CA ARG A 205 1.77 -0.07 -13.94
C ARG A 205 2.27 -1.41 -13.39
N GLY A 206 1.46 -2.46 -13.52
CA GLY A 206 1.85 -3.84 -13.25
C GLY A 206 2.09 -4.59 -14.54
N ASN A 207 3.34 -4.97 -14.82
CA ASN A 207 3.71 -5.76 -15.98
C ASN A 207 3.10 -7.16 -15.90
N ARG A 208 2.92 -7.81 -17.07
CA ARG A 208 2.37 -9.16 -17.17
C ARG A 208 3.43 -10.18 -16.75
N PRO A 209 3.09 -11.13 -15.85
CA PRO A 209 4.00 -12.22 -15.52
C PRO A 209 4.12 -13.21 -16.68
N GLN A 210 5.30 -13.82 -16.85
CA GLN A 210 5.57 -14.86 -17.83
C GLN A 210 6.01 -16.15 -17.12
N GLY A 211 5.64 -17.30 -17.67
CA GLY A 211 6.05 -18.60 -17.15
C GLY A 211 5.41 -19.07 -15.86
N GLY A 212 4.70 -18.20 -15.17
CA GLY A 212 3.97 -18.50 -13.92
C GLY A 212 2.99 -17.39 -13.54
N ASP A 213 1.98 -17.73 -12.75
CA ASP A 213 0.99 -16.79 -12.26
C ASP A 213 1.59 -15.88 -11.17
N LYS A 214 1.16 -14.63 -11.14
CA LYS A 214 1.54 -13.65 -10.13
C LYS A 214 0.39 -13.42 -9.15
N PHE A 215 0.71 -13.46 -7.84
CA PHE A 215 -0.21 -13.17 -6.75
C PHE A 215 0.31 -12.00 -5.92
N ILE A 216 -0.55 -11.06 -5.60
CA ILE A 216 -0.24 -9.93 -4.73
C ILE A 216 -1.37 -9.67 -3.73
N ALA A 217 -1.00 -9.05 -2.59
CA ALA A 217 -1.93 -8.32 -1.75
C ALA A 217 -1.64 -6.83 -1.92
N THR A 218 -2.68 -6.02 -2.06
CA THR A 218 -2.52 -4.56 -2.26
C THR A 218 -3.64 -3.78 -1.62
N SER A 219 -3.34 -2.56 -1.20
CA SER A 219 -4.29 -1.56 -0.73
C SER A 219 -3.61 -0.19 -0.63
N TRP A 220 -4.22 0.67 0.17
CA TRP A 220 -3.77 2.03 0.42
C TRP A 220 -3.64 2.28 1.92
N ILE A 221 -2.77 3.24 2.25
CA ILE A 221 -2.71 3.90 3.55
C ILE A 221 -3.36 5.25 3.34
N LEU A 222 -4.44 5.53 4.05
CA LEU A 222 -5.24 6.73 3.91
C LEU A 222 -4.98 7.67 5.09
N PHE A 223 -5.11 8.97 4.85
CA PHE A 223 -5.28 9.90 5.96
C PHE A 223 -6.52 9.54 6.78
N GLN A 224 -6.46 9.76 8.08
CA GLN A 224 -7.65 9.74 8.92
C GLN A 224 -8.67 10.78 8.41
N ARG A 225 -9.93 10.59 8.77
CA ARG A 225 -10.98 11.55 8.42
C ARG A 225 -10.78 12.85 9.18
N ALA A 226 -11.20 13.95 8.59
CA ALA A 226 -11.04 15.28 9.18
C ALA A 226 -11.63 15.37 10.59
N GLU A 227 -12.77 14.72 10.82
CA GLU A 227 -13.44 14.67 12.11
C GLU A 227 -12.59 13.97 13.18
N THR A 228 -11.79 12.98 12.75
CA THR A 228 -10.85 12.26 13.64
C THR A 228 -9.59 13.09 13.91
N LEU A 229 -9.08 13.79 12.90
CA LEU A 229 -7.84 14.58 12.99
C LEU A 229 -8.04 15.90 13.75
N PHE A 230 -9.17 16.57 13.51
CA PHE A 230 -9.38 17.96 13.93
C PHE A 230 -10.59 18.14 14.84
N GLY A 231 -11.32 17.08 15.15
CA GLY A 231 -12.61 17.13 15.85
C GLY A 231 -13.76 17.50 14.92
N ALA A 232 -15.00 17.31 15.39
CA ALA A 232 -16.19 17.79 14.68
C ALA A 232 -16.19 19.33 14.69
N GLN A 233 -16.20 19.92 13.51
CA GLN A 233 -16.35 21.36 13.32
C GLN A 233 -17.83 21.72 13.27
#